data_5798e030fb648684dfec12c703d18dc3
#
_entry.id   5798e030fb648684dfec12c703d18dc3
#
_cell.length_a   1.000
_cell.length_b   1.000
_cell.length_c   1.000
_cell.angle_alpha   90.00
_cell.angle_beta   90.00
_cell.angle_gamma   90.00
#
_symmetry.space_group_name_H-M   'P 1'
#
loop_
_entity.id
_entity.type
_entity.pdbx_description
1 polymer ?
#
loop_
_entity_poly.entity_id
_entity_poly.type
_entity_poly.pdbx_seq_one_letter_code
_entity_poly.pdbx_strand_id
1 'polypeptide(L)'
;MENYITVDCTGSFLKNAGIVGFVKFAEYNHAVEGNDYIIDGQNLHISVEYLKNNDISQMYVDTMVDIFEKDSKFYKVVHDEYNIIQSYYSNGFENLSDKDIENVTKLFKSFEDMMLKKSFENTSNILKTEYNVQYDIFDMVKSLKSIKDINSKYPTYIQIIDILNDKTIRNQYMYTELLYGKFKLFFNENAQSHKITILDEKIRREYTIHNNLINPLLEDFSTDAKKKKTVCIECLENTSCKRNNTFMLDTADDVGKKKSYYWNCNPDAFVCPNCAFIYSFVPLGFAFFGNDAVFINNNQSIKELYSIMNTYKLKTESNPNETYYQRLFKIFSSEKISALEHNIHNIQVIFRNGNLSHYDMKIIDNDIISKMVECQKHHYFTNIEKKYLKIGTDFINVYNSVLDNILMRRSQYNFIDKCLKYEFSQECEKKSCNYGYIKNILNIEINFNGGSAIMEKEKKKSYINNLMTKVNIAFEVGKSMRISILGENALNDSKEKDNSLRGYVYRLINLASVGDISQFMDTILRTYSGYGLTIPDIFKDCYQSEETFKAIAHGYILGLKYVKYQKDNNNEDNQGGQNNG
;
A
#
# COMPACT_ATOMS: atom_id res chain seq x y z
N MET A 1 -31.16 25.61 0.92
CA MET A 1 -29.71 25.34 1.07
C MET A 1 -28.87 26.52 1.59
N GLU A 2 -29.51 27.59 2.03
CA GLU A 2 -28.79 28.79 2.52
C GLU A 2 -27.95 28.56 3.79
N ASN A 3 -28.19 27.47 4.53
CA ASN A 3 -27.47 27.15 5.78
C ASN A 3 -26.47 25.98 5.63
N TYR A 4 -26.04 25.66 4.43
CA TYR A 4 -25.10 24.58 4.17
C TYR A 4 -23.84 25.09 3.47
N ILE A 5 -22.68 24.56 3.87
CA ILE A 5 -21.42 24.69 3.16
C ILE A 5 -21.35 23.54 2.16
N THR A 6 -21.23 23.87 0.86
CA THR A 6 -21.17 22.89 -0.21
C THR A 6 -19.72 22.64 -0.66
N VAL A 7 -19.37 21.38 -0.80
CA VAL A 7 -18.08 20.92 -1.32
C VAL A 7 -18.33 19.83 -2.35
N ASP A 8 -17.74 19.97 -3.52
CA ASP A 8 -17.88 19.03 -4.64
C ASP A 8 -16.68 18.08 -4.75
N CYS A 9 -16.94 16.83 -5.16
CA CYS A 9 -15.92 15.94 -5.67
C CYS A 9 -15.35 16.50 -6.97
N THR A 10 -14.04 16.63 -7.04
CA THR A 10 -13.34 17.13 -8.22
C THR A 10 -12.38 16.06 -8.79
N GLY A 11 -11.61 16.43 -9.83
CA GLY A 11 -10.48 15.62 -10.27
C GLY A 11 -9.33 15.53 -9.24
N SER A 12 -9.35 16.35 -8.17
CA SER A 12 -8.35 16.30 -7.10
C SER A 12 -8.62 15.13 -6.16
N PHE A 13 -7.77 14.12 -6.20
CA PHE A 13 -7.88 12.96 -5.31
C PHE A 13 -7.72 13.33 -3.83
N LEU A 14 -6.95 14.37 -3.51
CA LEU A 14 -6.79 14.84 -2.12
C LEU A 14 -8.09 15.42 -1.57
N LYS A 15 -8.79 16.23 -2.38
CA LYS A 15 -10.10 16.76 -1.99
C LYS A 15 -11.13 15.64 -1.81
N ASN A 16 -11.14 14.69 -2.74
CA ASN A 16 -12.01 13.52 -2.66
C ASN A 16 -11.70 12.65 -1.43
N ALA A 17 -10.42 12.45 -1.10
CA ALA A 17 -10.01 11.77 0.12
C ALA A 17 -10.46 12.52 1.38
N GLY A 18 -10.36 13.86 1.37
CA GLY A 18 -10.87 14.70 2.44
C GLY A 18 -12.38 14.58 2.63
N ILE A 19 -13.15 14.54 1.53
CA ILE A 19 -14.62 14.34 1.57
C ILE A 19 -14.96 12.97 2.16
N VAL A 20 -14.31 11.90 1.71
CA VAL A 20 -14.49 10.55 2.28
C VAL A 20 -14.12 10.55 3.77
N GLY A 21 -13.03 11.23 4.14
CA GLY A 21 -12.59 11.38 5.51
C GLY A 21 -13.60 12.11 6.37
N PHE A 22 -14.21 13.19 5.87
CA PHE A 22 -15.29 13.91 6.58
C PHE A 22 -16.53 13.04 6.77
N VAL A 23 -16.96 12.29 5.74
CA VAL A 23 -18.10 11.36 5.90
C VAL A 23 -17.82 10.33 6.99
N LYS A 24 -16.62 9.75 7.02
CA LYS A 24 -16.21 8.83 8.12
C LYS A 24 -16.24 9.51 9.49
N PHE A 25 -15.74 10.73 9.56
CA PHE A 25 -15.78 11.53 10.78
C PHE A 25 -17.23 11.78 11.24
N ALA A 26 -18.10 12.19 10.32
CA ALA A 26 -19.50 12.47 10.60
C ALA A 26 -20.24 11.22 11.12
N GLU A 27 -20.08 10.08 10.42
CA GLU A 27 -20.68 8.80 10.85
C GLU A 27 -20.13 8.32 12.19
N TYR A 28 -18.81 8.44 12.41
CA TYR A 28 -18.19 8.07 13.69
C TYR A 28 -18.78 8.85 14.87
N ASN A 29 -19.09 10.13 14.65
CA ASN A 29 -19.68 11.01 15.64
C ASN A 29 -21.22 11.03 15.60
N HIS A 30 -21.84 10.04 14.98
CA HIS A 30 -23.30 9.87 14.93
C HIS A 30 -24.06 11.03 14.29
N ALA A 31 -23.43 11.80 13.41
CA ALA A 31 -24.11 12.83 12.62
C ALA A 31 -25.13 12.21 11.68
N VAL A 32 -26.28 12.86 11.52
CA VAL A 32 -27.44 12.36 10.80
C VAL A 32 -27.41 12.83 9.34
N GLU A 33 -27.28 11.90 8.38
CA GLU A 33 -27.43 12.22 6.94
C GLU A 33 -28.85 12.75 6.67
N GLY A 34 -28.94 13.84 5.93
CA GLY A 34 -30.19 14.55 5.66
C GLY A 34 -30.45 15.75 6.58
N ASN A 35 -29.76 15.85 7.74
CA ASN A 35 -29.87 16.95 8.69
C ASN A 35 -28.50 17.64 8.94
N ASP A 36 -27.53 16.89 9.43
CA ASP A 36 -26.22 17.43 9.80
C ASP A 36 -25.29 17.53 8.59
N TYR A 37 -25.45 16.62 7.64
CA TYR A 37 -24.84 16.66 6.31
C TYR A 37 -25.74 15.98 5.26
N ILE A 38 -25.57 16.34 3.99
CA ILE A 38 -26.31 15.75 2.87
C ILE A 38 -25.35 15.37 1.77
N ILE A 39 -25.48 14.15 1.24
CA ILE A 39 -24.74 13.69 0.07
C ILE A 39 -25.69 13.67 -1.13
N ASP A 40 -25.41 14.52 -2.13
CA ASP A 40 -26.16 14.60 -3.39
C ASP A 40 -25.19 14.37 -4.56
N GLY A 41 -25.10 13.11 -4.99
CA GLY A 41 -24.20 12.69 -6.07
C GLY A 41 -22.73 12.97 -5.76
N GLN A 42 -22.20 14.00 -6.40
CA GLN A 42 -20.82 14.46 -6.22
C GLN A 42 -20.69 15.60 -5.19
N ASN A 43 -21.79 16.09 -4.62
CA ASN A 43 -21.80 17.19 -3.69
C ASN A 43 -21.99 16.72 -2.25
N LEU A 44 -21.19 17.28 -1.35
CA LEU A 44 -21.32 17.18 0.08
C LEU A 44 -21.79 18.53 0.63
N HIS A 45 -22.94 18.55 1.29
CA HIS A 45 -23.46 19.73 1.97
C HIS A 45 -23.33 19.54 3.48
N ILE A 46 -22.63 20.44 4.17
CA ILE A 46 -22.37 20.38 5.61
C ILE A 46 -23.20 21.47 6.28
N SER A 47 -24.02 21.09 7.27
CA SER A 47 -24.85 22.03 8.02
C SER A 47 -23.99 22.97 8.85
N VAL A 48 -24.21 24.27 8.69
CA VAL A 48 -23.56 25.29 9.51
C VAL A 48 -24.03 25.21 10.97
N GLU A 49 -25.27 24.80 11.20
CA GLU A 49 -25.80 24.58 12.53
C GLU A 49 -25.12 23.40 13.22
N TYR A 50 -24.88 22.30 12.52
CA TYR A 50 -24.07 21.18 13.02
C TYR A 50 -22.67 21.62 13.46
N LEU A 51 -22.01 22.44 12.63
CA LEU A 51 -20.66 22.94 12.94
C LEU A 51 -20.64 23.90 14.15
N LYS A 52 -21.72 24.65 14.38
CA LYS A 52 -21.84 25.60 15.49
C LYS A 52 -22.26 24.96 16.83
N ASN A 53 -23.13 23.95 16.75
CA ASN A 53 -23.74 23.34 17.93
C ASN A 53 -22.89 22.21 18.53
N ASN A 54 -21.85 21.75 17.80
CA ASN A 54 -20.96 20.71 18.26
C ASN A 54 -19.52 21.21 18.42
N ASP A 55 -18.80 20.66 19.38
CA ASP A 55 -17.35 20.89 19.49
C ASP A 55 -16.60 20.03 18.47
N ILE A 56 -16.67 20.46 17.19
CA ILE A 56 -16.03 19.77 16.07
C ILE A 56 -14.52 19.59 16.31
N SER A 57 -13.90 20.50 17.04
CA SER A 57 -12.46 20.47 17.29
C SER A 57 -12.07 19.34 18.22
N GLN A 58 -12.81 19.19 19.33
CA GLN A 58 -12.62 18.06 20.25
C GLN A 58 -13.01 16.74 19.58
N MET A 59 -14.16 16.71 18.89
CA MET A 59 -14.61 15.54 18.12
C MET A 59 -13.55 15.10 17.11
N TYR A 60 -12.89 16.05 16.44
CA TYR A 60 -11.81 15.75 15.49
C TYR A 60 -10.62 15.04 16.16
N VAL A 61 -10.14 15.59 17.29
CA VAL A 61 -9.02 14.99 18.04
C VAL A 61 -9.38 13.59 18.51
N ASP A 62 -10.55 13.42 19.12
CA ASP A 62 -11.00 12.13 19.65
C ASP A 62 -11.16 11.09 18.52
N THR A 63 -11.81 11.47 17.41
CA THR A 63 -11.99 10.58 16.26
C THR A 63 -10.66 10.13 15.65
N MET A 64 -9.71 11.06 15.48
CA MET A 64 -8.40 10.72 14.94
C MET A 64 -7.64 9.75 15.86
N VAL A 65 -7.70 9.99 17.18
CA VAL A 65 -7.07 9.10 18.15
C VAL A 65 -7.73 7.73 18.13
N ASP A 66 -9.03 7.65 18.27
CA ASP A 66 -9.75 6.37 18.41
C ASP A 66 -9.62 5.47 17.15
N ILE A 67 -9.65 6.09 15.95
CA ILE A 67 -9.51 5.34 14.69
C ILE A 67 -8.10 4.77 14.50
N PHE A 68 -7.07 5.51 14.91
CA PHE A 68 -5.68 5.13 14.67
C PHE A 68 -4.96 4.56 15.89
N GLU A 69 -5.63 4.49 17.06
CA GLU A 69 -5.03 4.06 18.32
C GLU A 69 -4.27 2.73 18.21
N LYS A 70 -4.95 1.68 17.74
CA LYS A 70 -4.40 0.32 17.72
C LYS A 70 -3.19 0.17 16.79
N ASP A 71 -3.07 1.03 15.78
CA ASP A 71 -1.93 1.01 14.84
C ASP A 71 -0.75 1.84 15.34
N SER A 72 -0.92 2.55 16.47
CA SER A 72 0.10 3.45 17.00
C SER A 72 1.19 2.70 17.76
N LYS A 73 2.41 3.25 17.72
CA LYS A 73 3.50 2.75 18.55
C LYS A 73 3.21 3.02 20.04
N PHE A 74 2.52 4.12 20.35
CA PHE A 74 2.15 4.47 21.72
C PHE A 74 1.24 3.38 22.31
N TYR A 75 0.19 2.98 21.61
CA TYR A 75 -0.71 1.91 22.07
C TYR A 75 0.05 0.60 22.28
N LYS A 76 0.88 0.22 21.33
CA LYS A 76 1.71 -0.99 21.43
C LYS A 76 2.57 -0.98 22.71
N VAL A 77 3.22 0.13 23.00
CA VAL A 77 4.14 0.23 24.14
C VAL A 77 3.39 0.40 25.47
N VAL A 78 2.33 1.21 25.50
CA VAL A 78 1.59 1.53 26.74
C VAL A 78 0.55 0.45 27.08
N HIS A 79 0.06 -0.31 26.08
CA HIS A 79 -0.96 -1.33 26.28
C HIS A 79 -0.40 -2.75 26.09
N ASP A 80 0.15 -3.08 24.89
CA ASP A 80 0.53 -4.46 24.59
C ASP A 80 1.80 -4.87 25.34
N GLU A 81 2.85 -4.03 25.32
CA GLU A 81 4.10 -4.29 26.05
C GLU A 81 3.87 -4.24 27.57
N TYR A 82 2.97 -3.37 28.05
CA TYR A 82 2.52 -3.38 29.45
C TYR A 82 1.92 -4.72 29.86
N ASN A 83 0.99 -5.27 29.08
CA ASN A 83 0.39 -6.57 29.37
C ASN A 83 1.43 -7.69 29.44
N ILE A 84 2.45 -7.64 28.61
CA ILE A 84 3.57 -8.58 28.64
C ILE A 84 4.40 -8.40 29.93
N ILE A 85 4.76 -7.16 30.31
CA ILE A 85 5.48 -6.88 31.56
C ILE A 85 4.65 -7.35 32.77
N GLN A 86 3.35 -7.08 32.77
CA GLN A 86 2.44 -7.51 33.82
C GLN A 86 2.38 -9.03 33.97
N SER A 87 2.42 -9.78 32.86
CA SER A 87 2.47 -11.25 32.89
C SER A 87 3.73 -11.79 33.58
N TYR A 88 4.88 -11.14 33.39
CA TYR A 88 6.13 -11.47 34.10
C TYR A 88 6.08 -11.09 35.58
N TYR A 89 5.35 -10.03 35.94
CA TYR A 89 5.22 -9.56 37.33
C TYR A 89 4.23 -10.39 38.15
N SER A 90 3.42 -11.24 37.56
CA SER A 90 2.40 -12.06 38.28
C SER A 90 2.99 -12.82 39.47
N ASN A 91 4.31 -13.12 39.47
CA ASN A 91 5.07 -13.74 40.54
C ASN A 91 6.14 -12.79 41.15
N GLY A 92 5.97 -11.47 41.06
CA GLY A 92 6.92 -10.49 41.60
C GLY A 92 8.28 -10.48 40.92
N PHE A 93 8.36 -10.89 39.65
CA PHE A 93 9.60 -11.14 38.88
C PHE A 93 10.50 -12.23 39.51
N GLU A 94 9.97 -13.08 40.41
CA GLU A 94 10.72 -14.17 40.99
C GLU A 94 10.89 -15.32 39.99
N ASN A 95 12.06 -15.98 40.05
CA ASN A 95 12.40 -17.16 39.22
C ASN A 95 12.40 -16.92 37.69
N LEU A 96 12.66 -15.70 37.24
CA LEU A 96 12.82 -15.41 35.81
C LEU A 96 14.15 -15.98 35.30
N SER A 97 14.13 -16.54 34.11
CA SER A 97 15.36 -16.90 33.39
C SER A 97 16.12 -15.63 32.95
N ASP A 98 17.44 -15.75 32.72
CA ASP A 98 18.24 -14.63 32.20
C ASP A 98 17.66 -14.03 30.92
N LYS A 99 17.05 -14.87 30.07
CA LYS A 99 16.37 -14.46 28.84
C LYS A 99 15.11 -13.64 29.12
N ASP A 100 14.34 -13.98 30.15
CA ASP A 100 13.13 -13.26 30.54
C ASP A 100 13.49 -11.90 31.15
N ILE A 101 14.55 -11.84 31.98
CA ILE A 101 15.09 -10.59 32.52
C ILE A 101 15.54 -9.67 31.38
N GLU A 102 16.24 -10.21 30.38
CA GLU A 102 16.65 -9.45 29.20
C GLU A 102 15.43 -8.92 28.43
N ASN A 103 14.37 -9.73 28.24
CA ASN A 103 13.15 -9.33 27.57
C ASN A 103 12.43 -8.21 28.31
N VAL A 104 12.21 -8.34 29.62
CA VAL A 104 11.56 -7.31 30.45
C VAL A 104 12.37 -6.01 30.41
N THR A 105 13.70 -6.10 30.50
CA THR A 105 14.58 -4.93 30.40
C THR A 105 14.45 -4.22 29.06
N LYS A 106 14.34 -4.97 27.96
CA LYS A 106 14.09 -4.40 26.61
C LYS A 106 12.73 -3.68 26.53
N LEU A 107 11.67 -4.23 27.13
CA LEU A 107 10.36 -3.62 27.15
C LEU A 107 10.36 -2.30 27.94
N PHE A 108 10.95 -2.26 29.14
CA PHE A 108 11.12 -1.00 29.87
C PHE A 108 11.92 0.03 29.07
N LYS A 109 13.00 -0.39 28.40
CA LYS A 109 13.78 0.50 27.56
C LYS A 109 12.97 1.01 26.37
N SER A 110 12.14 0.17 25.75
CA SER A 110 11.21 0.58 24.67
C SER A 110 10.29 1.70 25.12
N PHE A 111 9.69 1.57 26.28
CA PHE A 111 8.84 2.58 26.91
C PHE A 111 9.60 3.89 27.18
N GLU A 112 10.75 3.81 27.85
CA GLU A 112 11.59 4.97 28.17
C GLU A 112 12.04 5.73 26.91
N ASP A 113 12.56 5.01 25.91
CA ASP A 113 13.06 5.59 24.67
C ASP A 113 11.94 6.24 23.85
N MET A 114 10.71 5.74 23.98
CA MET A 114 9.55 6.36 23.36
C MET A 114 9.11 7.63 24.11
N MET A 115 8.92 7.52 25.41
CA MET A 115 8.37 8.62 26.23
C MET A 115 9.34 9.79 26.43
N LEU A 116 10.65 9.56 26.29
CA LEU A 116 11.68 10.61 26.41
C LEU A 116 11.98 11.34 25.09
N LYS A 117 11.17 11.16 24.06
CA LYS A 117 11.28 11.97 22.84
C LYS A 117 10.92 13.43 23.09
N LYS A 118 11.56 14.34 22.35
CA LYS A 118 11.31 15.78 22.45
C LYS A 118 9.85 16.16 22.21
N SER A 119 9.18 15.48 21.27
CA SER A 119 7.75 15.68 21.00
C SER A 119 6.87 15.37 22.21
N PHE A 120 7.21 14.32 22.97
CA PHE A 120 6.49 13.95 24.18
C PHE A 120 6.83 14.83 25.39
N GLU A 121 8.05 15.37 25.46
CA GLU A 121 8.37 16.45 26.40
C GLU A 121 7.47 17.68 26.16
N ASN A 122 7.32 18.09 24.91
CA ASN A 122 6.40 19.18 24.55
C ASN A 122 4.95 18.87 24.96
N THR A 123 4.50 17.63 24.74
CA THR A 123 3.16 17.19 25.17
C THR A 123 3.00 17.24 26.69
N SER A 124 4.01 16.78 27.46
CA SER A 124 3.98 16.88 28.94
C SER A 124 3.88 18.34 29.39
N ASN A 125 4.61 19.24 28.74
CA ASN A 125 4.52 20.67 29.05
C ASN A 125 3.13 21.25 28.76
N ILE A 126 2.50 20.92 27.62
CA ILE A 126 1.13 21.36 27.31
C ILE A 126 0.14 20.81 28.33
N LEU A 127 0.25 19.56 28.72
CA LEU A 127 -0.62 18.97 29.75
C LEU A 127 -0.53 19.73 31.07
N LYS A 128 0.68 20.14 31.47
CA LYS A 128 0.87 20.97 32.69
C LYS A 128 0.31 22.38 32.54
N THR A 129 0.65 23.06 31.45
CA THR A 129 0.34 24.49 31.28
C THR A 129 -1.11 24.75 30.87
N GLU A 130 -1.66 23.92 30.01
CA GLU A 130 -2.95 24.14 29.34
C GLU A 130 -4.09 23.28 29.95
N TYR A 131 -3.76 22.09 30.49
CA TYR A 131 -4.77 21.18 31.07
C TYR A 131 -4.66 21.08 32.58
N ASN A 132 -3.74 21.85 33.22
CA ASN A 132 -3.50 21.84 34.66
C ASN A 132 -3.23 20.44 35.24
N VAL A 133 -2.60 19.55 34.46
CA VAL A 133 -2.21 18.23 34.95
C VAL A 133 -1.06 18.39 35.95
N GLN A 134 -1.26 17.87 37.19
CA GLN A 134 -0.30 18.05 38.28
C GLN A 134 0.99 17.25 38.11
N TYR A 135 0.99 16.22 37.25
CA TYR A 135 2.11 15.32 37.09
C TYR A 135 2.96 15.76 35.90
N ASP A 136 4.29 15.76 36.10
CA ASP A 136 5.24 15.86 34.99
C ASP A 136 5.63 14.46 34.54
N ILE A 137 4.90 13.94 33.56
CA ILE A 137 5.09 12.57 33.07
C ILE A 137 6.49 12.39 32.48
N PHE A 138 7.02 13.42 31.82
CA PHE A 138 8.38 13.35 31.23
C PHE A 138 9.45 13.22 32.33
N ASP A 139 9.37 13.98 33.42
CA ASP A 139 10.30 13.88 34.54
C ASP A 139 10.08 12.59 35.35
N MET A 140 8.84 12.08 35.45
CA MET A 140 8.59 10.76 36.03
C MET A 140 9.29 9.64 35.23
N VAL A 141 9.25 9.70 33.90
CA VAL A 141 9.96 8.73 33.04
C VAL A 141 11.47 8.87 33.15
N LYS A 142 12.02 10.08 33.30
CA LYS A 142 13.46 10.27 33.61
C LYS A 142 13.86 9.61 34.93
N SER A 143 13.01 9.78 35.95
CA SER A 143 13.22 9.13 37.25
C SER A 143 13.16 7.60 37.11
N LEU A 144 12.18 7.07 36.38
CA LEU A 144 12.05 5.65 36.06
C LEU A 144 13.33 5.11 35.39
N LYS A 145 13.88 5.81 34.42
CA LYS A 145 15.11 5.42 33.70
C LYS A 145 16.33 5.34 34.63
N SER A 146 16.38 6.11 35.71
CA SER A 146 17.48 6.07 36.68
C SER A 146 17.49 4.81 37.56
N ILE A 147 16.34 4.13 37.70
CA ILE A 147 16.18 2.91 38.48
C ILE A 147 16.70 1.74 37.68
N LYS A 148 17.68 1.00 38.22
CA LYS A 148 18.29 -0.16 37.51
C LYS A 148 17.62 -1.48 37.83
N ASP A 149 17.17 -1.64 39.07
CA ASP A 149 16.52 -2.86 39.54
C ASP A 149 15.07 -2.94 39.03
N ILE A 150 14.71 -4.06 38.41
CA ILE A 150 13.41 -4.29 37.77
C ILE A 150 12.27 -4.24 38.79
N ASN A 151 12.46 -4.85 39.97
CA ASN A 151 11.44 -4.87 41.03
C ASN A 151 11.15 -3.45 41.55
N SER A 152 12.19 -2.66 41.75
CA SER A 152 12.06 -1.25 42.21
C SER A 152 11.51 -0.35 41.10
N LYS A 153 11.69 -0.71 39.83
CA LYS A 153 11.23 0.05 38.67
C LYS A 153 9.72 -0.10 38.44
N TYR A 154 9.19 -1.29 38.65
CA TYR A 154 7.82 -1.64 38.31
C TYR A 154 6.74 -0.75 38.99
N PRO A 155 6.78 -0.44 40.30
CA PRO A 155 5.79 0.42 40.93
C PRO A 155 5.71 1.81 40.29
N THR A 156 6.85 2.43 39.98
CA THR A 156 6.88 3.75 39.32
C THR A 156 6.34 3.63 37.87
N TYR A 157 6.65 2.54 37.19
CA TYR A 157 6.11 2.28 35.85
C TYR A 157 4.59 2.17 35.85
N ILE A 158 3.99 1.39 36.77
CA ILE A 158 2.53 1.27 36.91
C ILE A 158 1.89 2.62 37.16
N GLN A 159 2.45 3.43 38.08
CA GLN A 159 1.94 4.77 38.34
C GLN A 159 1.89 5.63 37.07
N ILE A 160 2.91 5.56 36.23
CA ILE A 160 2.93 6.31 34.96
C ILE A 160 1.87 5.76 33.99
N ILE A 161 1.73 4.43 33.88
CA ILE A 161 0.70 3.81 33.04
C ILE A 161 -0.70 4.21 33.47
N ASP A 162 -0.98 4.21 34.78
CA ASP A 162 -2.28 4.62 35.31
C ASP A 162 -2.62 6.09 34.97
N ILE A 163 -1.62 6.98 35.03
CA ILE A 163 -1.78 8.37 34.58
C ILE A 163 -2.02 8.44 33.06
N LEU A 164 -1.30 7.65 32.27
CA LEU A 164 -1.45 7.61 30.81
C LEU A 164 -2.80 6.99 30.36
N ASN A 165 -3.51 6.27 31.22
CA ASN A 165 -4.84 5.74 30.96
C ASN A 165 -5.95 6.79 31.08
N ASP A 166 -5.68 7.97 31.70
CA ASP A 166 -6.62 9.10 31.64
C ASP A 166 -6.87 9.50 30.19
N LYS A 167 -8.15 9.60 29.79
CA LYS A 167 -8.56 9.85 28.41
C LYS A 167 -7.92 11.12 27.84
N THR A 168 -7.91 12.20 28.60
CA THR A 168 -7.37 13.50 28.15
C THR A 168 -5.86 13.39 27.91
N ILE A 169 -5.15 12.82 28.89
CA ILE A 169 -3.70 12.65 28.82
C ILE A 169 -3.33 11.72 27.66
N ARG A 170 -3.98 10.56 27.59
CA ARG A 170 -3.78 9.57 26.52
C ARG A 170 -3.97 10.21 25.15
N ASN A 171 -5.08 10.92 24.94
CA ASN A 171 -5.40 11.51 23.65
C ASN A 171 -4.34 12.53 23.20
N GLN A 172 -3.75 13.31 24.12
CA GLN A 172 -2.70 14.26 23.77
C GLN A 172 -1.39 13.56 23.34
N TYR A 173 -0.98 12.49 24.01
CA TYR A 173 0.18 11.70 23.60
C TYR A 173 -0.05 10.97 22.28
N MET A 174 -1.22 10.34 22.13
CA MET A 174 -1.62 9.65 20.90
C MET A 174 -1.68 10.60 19.71
N TYR A 175 -2.31 11.76 19.88
CA TYR A 175 -2.40 12.76 18.82
C TYR A 175 -1.01 13.25 18.41
N THR A 176 -0.11 13.46 19.38
CA THR A 176 1.30 13.81 19.09
C THR A 176 1.99 12.74 18.25
N GLU A 177 1.77 11.48 18.55
CA GLU A 177 2.33 10.39 17.70
C GLU A 177 1.74 10.40 16.29
N LEU A 178 0.43 10.63 16.16
CA LEU A 178 -0.23 10.72 14.86
C LEU A 178 0.31 11.87 14.02
N LEU A 179 0.63 13.01 14.63
CA LEU A 179 1.25 14.15 13.96
C LEU A 179 2.56 13.76 13.27
N TYR A 180 3.45 13.07 13.99
CA TYR A 180 4.77 12.64 13.47
C TYR A 180 4.74 11.35 12.67
N GLY A 181 3.72 10.52 12.83
CA GLY A 181 3.55 9.26 12.13
C GLY A 181 2.74 9.39 10.85
N LYS A 182 1.45 9.59 10.98
CA LYS A 182 0.48 9.51 9.88
C LYS A 182 0.22 10.86 9.20
N PHE A 183 0.09 11.94 9.97
CA PHE A 183 -0.28 13.24 9.40
C PHE A 183 0.83 13.87 8.57
N LYS A 184 2.09 13.68 8.94
CA LYS A 184 3.25 14.14 8.14
C LYS A 184 3.32 13.55 6.74
N LEU A 185 2.57 12.50 6.43
CA LEU A 185 2.46 11.98 5.07
C LEU A 185 1.68 12.94 4.16
N PHE A 186 0.82 13.79 4.73
CA PHE A 186 -0.09 14.65 3.99
C PHE A 186 0.14 16.13 4.25
N PHE A 187 0.66 16.49 5.42
CA PHE A 187 0.81 17.87 5.86
C PHE A 187 2.28 18.25 6.02
N ASN A 188 2.60 19.48 5.66
CA ASN A 188 3.95 20.00 5.73
C ASN A 188 4.27 20.49 7.16
N GLU A 189 5.24 19.88 7.83
CA GLU A 189 5.70 20.23 9.17
C GLU A 189 6.31 21.64 9.25
N ASN A 190 6.93 22.09 8.14
CA ASN A 190 7.64 23.36 8.08
C ASN A 190 6.74 24.56 7.73
N ALA A 191 5.43 24.36 7.63
CA ALA A 191 4.47 25.42 7.36
C ALA A 191 4.30 26.42 8.54
N GLN A 192 5.31 26.58 9.39
CA GLN A 192 5.32 27.53 10.52
C GLN A 192 5.01 28.97 10.12
N SER A 193 5.27 29.36 8.87
CA SER A 193 4.97 30.70 8.38
C SER A 193 3.50 30.93 8.04
N HIS A 194 2.66 29.90 7.99
CA HIS A 194 1.29 30.00 7.50
C HIS A 194 0.23 29.32 8.37
N LYS A 195 0.47 29.22 9.68
CA LYS A 195 -0.49 28.90 10.76
C LYS A 195 -1.77 28.11 10.37
N ILE A 196 -1.62 27.08 9.58
CA ILE A 196 -2.59 26.00 9.56
C ILE A 196 -1.95 24.84 10.32
N THR A 197 -1.88 25.00 11.57
CA THR A 197 -1.24 24.03 12.38
C THR A 197 -2.32 23.20 13.08
N ILE A 198 -2.83 22.21 12.39
CA ILE A 198 -3.21 20.97 13.03
C ILE A 198 -2.01 20.47 13.88
N LEU A 199 -0.86 21.08 13.67
CA LEU A 199 0.49 20.67 14.07
C LEU A 199 1.16 21.59 15.10
N ASP A 200 0.46 22.56 15.73
CA ASP A 200 1.11 23.39 16.73
C ASP A 200 1.35 22.59 18.02
N GLU A 201 2.62 22.38 18.33
CA GLU A 201 3.06 21.62 19.50
C GLU A 201 3.02 22.40 20.81
N LYS A 202 2.64 23.68 20.79
CA LYS A 202 2.74 24.57 21.93
C LYS A 202 1.41 24.96 22.56
N ILE A 203 0.30 24.64 21.90
CA ILE A 203 -1.05 25.06 22.30
C ILE A 203 -1.95 23.82 22.32
N ARG A 204 -3.06 23.87 23.05
CA ARG A 204 -4.12 22.86 23.03
C ARG A 204 -4.50 22.50 21.58
N ARG A 205 -4.57 21.21 21.27
CA ARG A 205 -4.83 20.72 19.91
C ARG A 205 -6.19 21.18 19.39
N GLU A 206 -7.23 21.06 20.22
CA GLU A 206 -8.57 21.49 19.89
C GLU A 206 -8.65 23.01 19.66
N TYR A 207 -7.91 23.81 20.42
CA TYR A 207 -7.80 25.26 20.16
C TYR A 207 -7.20 25.57 18.81
N THR A 208 -6.16 24.85 18.46
CA THR A 208 -5.48 25.02 17.16
C THR A 208 -6.43 24.70 16.02
N ILE A 209 -7.17 23.60 16.11
CA ILE A 209 -8.16 23.19 15.10
C ILE A 209 -9.30 24.22 15.04
N HIS A 210 -9.82 24.62 16.19
CA HIS A 210 -10.89 25.62 16.26
C HIS A 210 -10.50 26.94 15.59
N ASN A 211 -9.36 27.51 15.98
CA ASN A 211 -8.90 28.81 15.50
C ASN A 211 -8.42 28.79 14.05
N ASN A 212 -7.85 27.68 13.60
CA ASN A 212 -7.25 27.60 12.26
C ASN A 212 -8.18 27.01 11.20
N LEU A 213 -9.17 26.23 11.58
CA LEU A 213 -10.09 25.57 10.63
C LEU A 213 -11.55 26.01 10.83
N ILE A 214 -12.09 25.89 12.04
CA ILE A 214 -13.53 26.10 12.26
C ILE A 214 -13.91 27.58 12.22
N ASN A 215 -13.20 28.44 12.96
CA ASN A 215 -13.50 29.88 12.97
C ASN A 215 -13.37 30.50 11.57
N PRO A 216 -12.27 30.30 10.81
CA PRO A 216 -12.17 30.86 9.46
C PRO A 216 -13.24 30.32 8.50
N LEU A 217 -13.68 29.08 8.68
CA LEU A 217 -14.77 28.48 7.89
C LEU A 217 -16.09 29.21 8.13
N LEU A 218 -16.46 29.42 9.39
CA LEU A 218 -17.70 30.09 9.80
C LEU A 218 -17.66 31.60 9.46
N GLU A 219 -16.50 32.24 9.61
CA GLU A 219 -16.28 33.65 9.25
C GLU A 219 -16.42 33.84 7.73
N ASP A 220 -15.77 32.99 6.93
CA ASP A 220 -15.89 33.10 5.47
C ASP A 220 -17.32 32.84 5.02
N PHE A 221 -18.01 31.86 5.60
CA PHE A 221 -19.41 31.59 5.30
C PHE A 221 -20.31 32.80 5.57
N SER A 222 -20.11 33.49 6.70
CA SER A 222 -20.90 34.65 7.11
C SER A 222 -20.50 35.96 6.40
N THR A 223 -19.38 35.97 5.68
CA THR A 223 -18.87 37.16 5.00
C THR A 223 -19.66 37.46 3.72
N ASP A 224 -20.08 38.73 3.56
CA ASP A 224 -20.75 39.23 2.36
C ASP A 224 -19.92 38.92 1.08
N ALA A 225 -20.58 38.40 0.04
CA ALA A 225 -19.96 38.03 -1.24
C ALA A 225 -19.12 39.17 -1.86
N LYS A 226 -19.55 40.45 -1.66
CA LYS A 226 -18.81 41.64 -2.15
C LYS A 226 -17.43 41.81 -1.50
N LYS A 227 -17.21 41.23 -0.32
CA LYS A 227 -15.93 41.29 0.40
C LYS A 227 -15.01 40.14 0.04
N LYS A 228 -15.51 39.08 -0.60
CA LYS A 228 -14.74 37.92 -1.05
C LYS A 228 -14.04 38.23 -2.38
N LYS A 229 -12.76 38.59 -2.31
CA LYS A 229 -11.97 39.04 -3.46
C LYS A 229 -10.88 38.08 -3.92
N THR A 230 -10.60 37.05 -3.14
CA THR A 230 -9.55 36.08 -3.41
C THR A 230 -10.19 34.83 -4.02
N VAL A 231 -9.64 34.32 -5.12
CA VAL A 231 -10.12 33.08 -5.74
C VAL A 231 -9.38 31.89 -5.14
N CYS A 232 -10.11 30.86 -4.70
CA CYS A 232 -9.57 29.59 -4.28
C CYS A 232 -9.08 28.79 -5.49
N ILE A 233 -7.87 28.24 -5.44
CA ILE A 233 -7.32 27.45 -6.56
C ILE A 233 -7.98 26.07 -6.69
N GLU A 234 -8.64 25.59 -5.63
CA GLU A 234 -9.23 24.23 -5.59
C GLU A 234 -10.69 24.18 -6.03
N CYS A 235 -11.50 25.11 -5.55
CA CYS A 235 -12.94 25.15 -5.90
C CYS A 235 -13.30 26.31 -6.82
N LEU A 236 -12.36 27.19 -7.13
CA LEU A 236 -12.52 28.39 -7.95
C LEU A 236 -13.52 29.42 -7.40
N GLU A 237 -14.01 29.23 -6.20
CA GLU A 237 -14.93 30.13 -5.51
C GLU A 237 -14.19 31.31 -4.87
N ASN A 238 -14.89 32.42 -4.74
CA ASN A 238 -14.38 33.60 -4.06
C ASN A 238 -14.38 33.41 -2.55
N THR A 239 -13.31 33.79 -1.88
CA THR A 239 -13.13 33.76 -0.42
C THR A 239 -12.63 35.09 0.12
N SER A 240 -12.95 35.36 1.37
CA SER A 240 -12.39 36.49 2.12
C SER A 240 -10.98 36.18 2.69
N CYS A 241 -10.63 34.92 2.79
CA CYS A 241 -9.42 34.44 3.42
C CYS A 241 -8.29 34.20 2.41
N LYS A 242 -7.08 34.65 2.74
CA LYS A 242 -5.85 34.40 1.96
C LYS A 242 -5.02 33.34 2.67
N ARG A 243 -5.24 32.09 2.34
CA ARG A 243 -4.55 30.95 2.93
C ARG A 243 -3.76 30.23 1.85
N ASN A 244 -2.45 30.08 2.04
CA ASN A 244 -1.62 29.37 1.09
C ASN A 244 -1.90 27.85 1.13
N ASN A 245 -1.77 27.17 0.00
CA ASN A 245 -1.95 25.72 -0.08
C ASN A 245 -0.72 24.90 0.36
N THR A 246 0.37 25.57 0.75
CA THR A 246 1.64 24.93 1.17
C THR A 246 1.55 24.08 2.43
N PHE A 247 0.41 24.08 3.13
CA PHE A 247 0.19 23.18 4.26
C PHE A 247 0.01 21.72 3.83
N MET A 248 -0.44 21.49 2.60
CA MET A 248 -0.52 20.15 2.02
C MET A 248 0.83 19.78 1.40
N LEU A 249 1.35 18.63 1.79
CA LEU A 249 2.62 18.13 1.28
C LEU A 249 2.50 17.79 -0.22
N ASP A 250 3.53 18.14 -0.97
CA ASP A 250 3.68 17.88 -2.42
C ASP A 250 2.61 18.51 -3.34
N THR A 251 1.79 19.42 -2.85
CA THR A 251 0.82 20.14 -3.68
C THR A 251 1.38 21.41 -4.28
N ALA A 252 2.28 22.08 -3.56
CA ALA A 252 2.99 23.25 -4.04
C ALA A 252 4.29 23.45 -3.26
N ASP A 253 5.27 24.04 -3.93
CA ASP A 253 6.44 24.60 -3.26
C ASP A 253 6.05 25.83 -2.42
N ASP A 254 6.93 26.22 -1.48
CA ASP A 254 6.73 27.40 -0.64
C ASP A 254 6.57 28.67 -1.51
N VAL A 255 5.32 28.99 -1.79
CA VAL A 255 4.92 30.15 -2.61
C VAL A 255 5.43 31.46 -2.00
N GLY A 256 5.62 31.50 -0.67
CA GLY A 256 6.20 32.66 0.01
C GLY A 256 7.67 32.92 -0.36
N LYS A 257 8.41 31.86 -0.72
CA LYS A 257 9.83 31.95 -1.12
C LYS A 257 10.01 32.06 -2.63
N LYS A 258 9.10 31.51 -3.44
CA LYS A 258 9.17 31.54 -4.91
C LYS A 258 8.32 32.67 -5.49
N LYS A 259 8.69 33.92 -5.19
CA LYS A 259 8.05 35.07 -5.77
C LYS A 259 8.46 35.20 -7.25
N SER A 260 7.49 35.11 -8.15
CA SER A 260 7.70 35.34 -9.58
C SER A 260 7.39 36.78 -9.95
N TYR A 261 8.24 37.40 -10.80
CA TYR A 261 7.94 38.69 -11.40
C TYR A 261 6.65 38.69 -12.23
N TYR A 262 6.30 37.58 -12.82
CA TYR A 262 5.07 37.40 -13.57
C TYR A 262 3.81 37.72 -12.75
N TRP A 263 3.84 37.39 -11.46
CA TRP A 263 2.73 37.61 -10.51
C TRP A 263 2.98 38.80 -9.58
N ASN A 264 3.75 39.79 -10.02
CA ASN A 264 4.11 40.96 -9.21
C ASN A 264 4.73 40.60 -7.84
N CYS A 265 5.45 39.50 -7.77
CA CYS A 265 6.05 38.95 -6.56
C CYS A 265 5.04 38.66 -5.43
N ASN A 266 3.77 38.46 -5.76
CA ASN A 266 2.74 38.06 -4.79
C ASN A 266 2.50 36.57 -4.85
N PRO A 267 2.18 35.90 -3.70
CA PRO A 267 1.63 34.54 -3.70
C PRO A 267 0.27 34.58 -4.39
N ASP A 268 0.02 33.62 -5.27
CA ASP A 268 -1.20 33.53 -6.09
C ASP A 268 -2.03 32.26 -5.87
N ALA A 269 -1.48 31.29 -5.13
CA ALA A 269 -2.12 30.02 -4.84
C ALA A 269 -2.76 30.03 -3.45
N PHE A 270 -4.03 30.40 -3.39
CA PHE A 270 -4.80 30.43 -2.13
C PHE A 270 -5.87 29.36 -2.11
N VAL A 271 -6.09 28.80 -0.92
CA VAL A 271 -7.15 27.82 -0.62
C VAL A 271 -8.16 28.44 0.32
N CYS A 272 -9.45 28.32 0.01
CA CYS A 272 -10.50 28.82 0.88
C CYS A 272 -10.62 27.99 2.17
N PRO A 273 -11.24 28.52 3.24
CA PRO A 273 -11.46 27.77 4.47
C PRO A 273 -12.23 26.47 4.29
N ASN A 274 -13.20 26.41 3.36
CA ASN A 274 -13.98 25.20 3.06
C ASN A 274 -13.07 24.07 2.58
N CYS A 275 -12.21 24.35 1.58
CA CYS A 275 -11.26 23.36 1.05
C CYS A 275 -10.22 22.98 2.13
N ALA A 276 -9.72 23.94 2.90
CA ALA A 276 -8.76 23.68 3.97
C ALA A 276 -9.37 22.78 5.07
N PHE A 277 -10.63 23.03 5.44
CA PHE A 277 -11.37 22.20 6.37
C PHE A 277 -11.51 20.76 5.86
N ILE A 278 -11.92 20.58 4.61
CA ILE A 278 -12.02 19.24 4.00
C ILE A 278 -10.66 18.55 3.95
N TYR A 279 -9.61 19.26 3.57
CA TYR A 279 -8.27 18.68 3.55
C TYR A 279 -7.77 18.19 4.90
N SER A 280 -8.25 18.76 6.01
CA SER A 280 -7.89 18.28 7.35
C SER A 280 -8.30 16.82 7.59
N PHE A 281 -9.31 16.32 6.87
CA PHE A 281 -9.81 14.95 6.97
C PHE A 281 -9.12 13.95 6.01
N VAL A 282 -8.17 14.37 5.18
CA VAL A 282 -7.44 13.49 4.25
C VAL A 282 -6.90 12.23 4.92
N PRO A 283 -6.29 12.28 6.13
CA PRO A 283 -5.81 11.07 6.79
C PRO A 283 -6.91 10.02 7.04
N LEU A 284 -8.14 10.43 7.33
CA LEU A 284 -9.28 9.51 7.51
C LEU A 284 -9.76 8.92 6.17
N GLY A 285 -9.57 9.64 5.07
CA GLY A 285 -9.94 9.17 3.73
C GLY A 285 -9.07 8.04 3.22
N PHE A 286 -7.80 8.05 3.57
CA PHE A 286 -6.86 7.00 3.20
C PHE A 286 -7.02 5.75 4.07
N ALA A 287 -6.71 4.59 3.52
CA ALA A 287 -6.52 3.35 4.26
C ALA A 287 -5.03 3.14 4.52
N PHE A 288 -4.67 2.89 5.77
CA PHE A 288 -3.28 2.69 6.19
C PHE A 288 -2.94 1.22 6.35
N PHE A 289 -1.68 0.87 6.06
CA PHE A 289 -1.06 -0.41 6.37
C PHE A 289 0.42 -0.17 6.67
N GLY A 290 0.76 -0.25 7.93
CA GLY A 290 2.07 0.19 8.43
C GLY A 290 2.29 1.68 8.18
N ASN A 291 3.38 2.00 7.47
CA ASN A 291 3.76 3.37 7.10
C ASN A 291 3.22 3.81 5.73
N ASP A 292 2.45 2.95 5.08
CA ASP A 292 1.91 3.21 3.75
C ASP A 292 0.44 3.57 3.83
N ALA A 293 -0.03 4.39 2.90
CA ALA A 293 -1.42 4.78 2.79
C ALA A 293 -1.91 4.68 1.34
N VAL A 294 -3.14 4.23 1.15
CA VAL A 294 -3.77 4.07 -0.16
C VAL A 294 -5.12 4.74 -0.21
N PHE A 295 -5.39 5.40 -1.32
CA PHE A 295 -6.69 5.93 -1.67
C PHE A 295 -7.12 5.45 -3.06
N ILE A 296 -8.33 4.95 -3.20
CA ILE A 296 -8.90 4.51 -4.47
C ILE A 296 -9.92 5.54 -4.91
N ASN A 297 -9.62 6.26 -5.97
CA ASN A 297 -10.45 7.33 -6.49
C ASN A 297 -11.14 6.90 -7.79
N ASN A 298 -12.47 6.82 -7.78
CA ASN A 298 -13.26 6.45 -8.94
C ASN A 298 -13.98 7.63 -9.61
N ASN A 299 -13.94 8.83 -9.05
CA ASN A 299 -14.55 10.07 -9.57
C ASN A 299 -16.04 9.99 -9.92
N GLN A 300 -16.80 9.07 -9.32
CA GLN A 300 -18.24 8.91 -9.62
C GLN A 300 -19.12 9.64 -8.62
N SER A 301 -19.52 8.99 -7.55
CA SER A 301 -20.30 9.60 -6.47
C SER A 301 -19.58 9.45 -5.14
N ILE A 302 -19.90 10.32 -4.19
CA ILE A 302 -19.34 10.26 -2.83
C ILE A 302 -19.71 8.93 -2.18
N LYS A 303 -20.93 8.44 -2.36
CA LYS A 303 -21.40 7.17 -1.75
C LYS A 303 -20.63 5.95 -2.29
N GLU A 304 -20.38 5.92 -3.58
CA GLU A 304 -19.59 4.83 -4.19
C GLU A 304 -18.13 4.88 -3.74
N LEU A 305 -17.54 6.07 -3.78
CA LEU A 305 -16.16 6.31 -3.32
C LEU A 305 -15.98 5.89 -1.86
N TYR A 306 -16.90 6.27 -0.98
CA TYR A 306 -16.94 5.87 0.41
C TYR A 306 -17.06 4.35 0.58
N SER A 307 -17.97 3.72 -0.18
CA SER A 307 -18.18 2.27 -0.14
C SER A 307 -16.93 1.48 -0.57
N ILE A 308 -16.25 1.93 -1.63
CA ILE A 308 -15.00 1.33 -2.11
C ILE A 308 -13.93 1.42 -1.02
N MET A 309 -13.73 2.59 -0.42
CA MET A 309 -12.72 2.80 0.61
C MET A 309 -12.99 2.00 1.89
N ASN A 310 -14.25 1.86 2.30
CA ASN A 310 -14.61 1.03 3.45
C ASN A 310 -14.41 -0.47 3.17
N THR A 311 -14.77 -0.93 1.97
CA THR A 311 -14.51 -2.33 1.55
C THR A 311 -13.00 -2.62 1.53
N TYR A 312 -12.20 -1.67 1.10
CA TYR A 312 -10.73 -1.77 1.12
C TYR A 312 -10.20 -1.90 2.53
N LYS A 313 -10.61 -1.01 3.44
CA LYS A 313 -10.18 -1.03 4.85
C LYS A 313 -10.49 -2.37 5.52
N LEU A 314 -11.72 -2.85 5.44
CA LEU A 314 -12.14 -4.11 6.04
C LEU A 314 -11.31 -5.31 5.58
N LYS A 315 -10.90 -5.35 4.30
CA LYS A 315 -10.06 -6.43 3.76
C LYS A 315 -8.59 -6.31 4.19
N THR A 316 -8.10 -5.11 4.45
CA THR A 316 -6.72 -4.90 4.89
C THR A 316 -6.50 -5.26 6.35
N GLU A 317 -7.51 -5.12 7.20
CA GLU A 317 -7.44 -5.47 8.62
C GLU A 317 -7.36 -6.99 8.85
N SER A 318 -7.82 -7.81 7.89
CA SER A 318 -7.90 -9.27 8.04
C SER A 318 -6.58 -10.02 7.92
N ASN A 319 -5.54 -9.44 7.29
CA ASN A 319 -4.23 -10.07 7.16
C ASN A 319 -3.07 -9.05 7.08
N PRO A 320 -2.40 -8.78 8.21
CA PRO A 320 -1.34 -7.76 8.29
C PRO A 320 -0.10 -8.09 7.44
N ASN A 321 0.10 -9.36 7.07
CA ASN A 321 1.27 -9.81 6.30
C ASN A 321 1.10 -9.67 4.77
N GLU A 322 -0.06 -9.23 4.31
CA GLU A 322 -0.29 -9.05 2.88
C GLU A 322 0.41 -7.81 2.33
N THR A 323 0.99 -7.97 1.15
CA THR A 323 1.57 -6.85 0.43
C THR A 323 0.48 -5.94 -0.14
N TYR A 324 0.83 -4.67 -0.41
CA TYR A 324 -0.02 -3.70 -1.08
C TYR A 324 -0.72 -4.28 -2.34
N TYR A 325 0.05 -4.95 -3.20
CA TYR A 325 -0.49 -5.52 -4.44
C TYR A 325 -1.47 -6.67 -4.22
N GLN A 326 -1.25 -7.51 -3.22
CA GLN A 326 -2.19 -8.58 -2.84
C GLN A 326 -3.52 -8.01 -2.38
N ARG A 327 -3.49 -6.93 -1.63
CA ARG A 327 -4.69 -6.22 -1.15
C ARG A 327 -5.45 -5.56 -2.27
N LEU A 328 -4.77 -4.83 -3.15
CA LEU A 328 -5.40 -4.26 -4.36
C LEU A 328 -6.07 -5.33 -5.20
N PHE A 329 -5.36 -6.43 -5.46
CA PHE A 329 -5.89 -7.52 -6.25
C PHE A 329 -7.16 -8.12 -5.64
N LYS A 330 -7.21 -8.35 -4.32
CA LYS A 330 -8.40 -8.85 -3.62
C LYS A 330 -9.60 -7.92 -3.76
N ILE A 331 -9.36 -6.62 -3.82
CA ILE A 331 -10.43 -5.66 -4.02
C ILE A 331 -11.00 -5.78 -5.43
N PHE A 332 -10.13 -5.73 -6.43
CA PHE A 332 -10.54 -5.80 -7.84
C PHE A 332 -11.14 -7.17 -8.21
N SER A 333 -10.74 -8.25 -7.55
CA SER A 333 -11.33 -9.58 -7.73
C SER A 333 -12.61 -9.82 -6.93
N SER A 334 -13.09 -8.83 -6.15
CA SER A 334 -14.32 -9.00 -5.37
C SER A 334 -15.57 -8.85 -6.25
N GLU A 335 -16.59 -9.67 -5.97
CA GLU A 335 -17.89 -9.63 -6.67
C GLU A 335 -18.57 -8.25 -6.67
N LYS A 336 -18.32 -7.43 -5.63
CA LYS A 336 -18.85 -6.07 -5.54
C LYS A 336 -18.27 -5.11 -6.58
N ILE A 337 -17.00 -5.30 -6.96
CA ILE A 337 -16.38 -4.48 -8.00
C ILE A 337 -16.68 -5.07 -9.38
N SER A 338 -16.76 -6.39 -9.53
CA SER A 338 -17.21 -7.00 -10.77
C SER A 338 -18.67 -6.64 -11.11
N ALA A 339 -19.51 -6.42 -10.10
CA ALA A 339 -20.87 -5.89 -10.32
C ALA A 339 -20.90 -4.40 -10.76
N LEU A 340 -19.85 -3.64 -10.45
CA LEU A 340 -19.65 -2.26 -10.91
C LEU A 340 -19.00 -2.19 -12.31
N GLU A 341 -18.60 -3.33 -12.90
CA GLU A 341 -17.88 -3.42 -14.19
C GLU A 341 -18.49 -2.60 -15.34
N HIS A 342 -19.77 -2.33 -15.31
CA HIS A 342 -20.42 -1.57 -16.37
C HIS A 342 -20.31 -0.04 -16.22
N ASN A 343 -19.93 0.47 -15.06
CA ASN A 343 -19.91 1.90 -14.75
C ASN A 343 -18.52 2.46 -14.35
N ILE A 344 -17.50 1.62 -14.24
CA ILE A 344 -16.18 2.08 -13.78
C ILE A 344 -15.31 2.48 -14.97
N HIS A 345 -15.13 3.78 -15.16
CA HIS A 345 -14.14 4.33 -16.08
C HIS A 345 -12.95 4.86 -15.28
N ASN A 346 -11.77 4.25 -15.48
CA ASN A 346 -10.49 4.73 -14.95
C ASN A 346 -10.44 4.97 -13.43
N ILE A 347 -10.21 3.90 -12.68
CA ILE A 347 -9.91 4.00 -11.25
C ILE A 347 -8.49 4.53 -11.08
N GLN A 348 -8.33 5.57 -10.27
CA GLN A 348 -7.02 6.03 -9.81
C GLN A 348 -6.71 5.37 -8.48
N VAL A 349 -5.59 4.68 -8.41
CA VAL A 349 -5.05 4.16 -7.14
C VAL A 349 -3.88 5.04 -6.74
N ILE A 350 -4.08 5.79 -5.68
CA ILE A 350 -3.10 6.73 -5.13
C ILE A 350 -2.41 6.06 -3.95
N PHE A 351 -1.10 6.01 -4.02
CA PHE A 351 -0.25 5.41 -3.03
C PHE A 351 0.66 6.44 -2.40
N ARG A 352 0.75 6.45 -1.07
CA ARG A 352 1.63 7.31 -0.30
C ARG A 352 2.48 6.47 0.64
N ASN A 353 3.78 6.57 0.51
CA ASN A 353 4.76 5.89 1.36
C ASN A 353 5.58 6.93 2.12
N GLY A 354 5.85 6.70 3.39
CA GLY A 354 6.65 7.60 4.22
C GLY A 354 8.10 7.79 3.75
N ASN A 355 8.61 6.89 2.91
CA ASN A 355 9.94 6.97 2.31
C ASN A 355 9.97 7.68 0.95
N LEU A 356 8.80 7.96 0.36
CA LEU A 356 8.68 8.64 -0.92
C LEU A 356 8.33 10.12 -0.69
N SER A 357 8.99 11.01 -1.42
CA SER A 357 8.72 12.44 -1.39
C SER A 357 7.49 12.86 -2.22
N HIS A 358 6.81 11.92 -2.88
CA HIS A 358 5.69 12.19 -3.78
C HIS A 358 4.60 11.12 -3.67
N TYR A 359 3.41 11.43 -4.20
CA TYR A 359 2.34 10.46 -4.40
C TYR A 359 2.62 9.61 -5.63
N ASP A 360 2.55 8.29 -5.50
CA ASP A 360 2.53 7.38 -6.65
C ASP A 360 1.08 7.13 -7.05
N MET A 361 0.76 7.35 -8.34
CA MET A 361 -0.59 7.18 -8.85
C MET A 361 -0.60 6.21 -10.02
N LYS A 362 -1.49 5.22 -9.95
CA LYS A 362 -1.72 4.23 -11.01
C LYS A 362 -3.16 4.32 -11.49
N ILE A 363 -3.34 4.33 -12.80
CA ILE A 363 -4.67 4.35 -13.42
C ILE A 363 -5.00 2.92 -13.86
N ILE A 364 -6.09 2.38 -13.35
CA ILE A 364 -6.57 1.03 -13.63
C ILE A 364 -7.88 1.15 -14.37
N ASP A 365 -7.95 0.61 -15.58
CA ASP A 365 -9.16 0.55 -16.36
C ASP A 365 -9.86 -0.82 -16.29
N ASN A 366 -11.06 -0.89 -16.85
CA ASN A 366 -11.87 -2.10 -16.86
C ASN A 366 -11.20 -3.26 -17.61
N ASP A 367 -10.38 -2.98 -18.63
CA ASP A 367 -9.65 -4.02 -19.37
C ASP A 367 -8.64 -4.72 -18.45
N ILE A 368 -7.90 -3.94 -17.66
CA ILE A 368 -6.96 -4.49 -16.67
C ILE A 368 -7.72 -5.32 -15.61
N ILE A 369 -8.82 -4.78 -15.06
CA ILE A 369 -9.61 -5.47 -14.03
C ILE A 369 -10.16 -6.81 -14.56
N SER A 370 -10.78 -6.80 -15.73
CA SER A 370 -11.38 -8.01 -16.33
C SER A 370 -10.32 -9.09 -16.62
N LYS A 371 -9.15 -8.70 -17.10
CA LYS A 371 -8.03 -9.61 -17.33
C LYS A 371 -7.43 -10.15 -16.02
N MET A 372 -7.33 -9.32 -14.98
CA MET A 372 -6.91 -9.77 -13.64
C MET A 372 -7.87 -10.83 -13.10
N VAL A 373 -9.18 -10.60 -13.22
CA VAL A 373 -10.21 -11.57 -12.80
C VAL A 373 -10.08 -12.87 -13.59
N GLU A 374 -9.88 -12.80 -14.91
CA GLU A 374 -9.70 -14.00 -15.75
C GLU A 374 -8.44 -14.80 -15.35
N CYS A 375 -7.31 -14.12 -15.15
CA CYS A 375 -6.08 -14.76 -14.68
C CYS A 375 -6.24 -15.40 -13.29
N GLN A 376 -7.07 -14.81 -12.42
CA GLN A 376 -7.36 -15.38 -11.10
C GLN A 376 -8.21 -16.65 -11.19
N LYS A 377 -9.18 -16.73 -12.08
CA LYS A 377 -9.96 -17.96 -12.32
C LYS A 377 -9.07 -19.14 -12.68
N HIS A 378 -7.94 -18.89 -13.36
CA HIS A 378 -6.93 -19.89 -13.72
C HIS A 378 -5.85 -20.08 -12.65
N HIS A 379 -5.96 -19.46 -11.48
CA HIS A 379 -5.00 -19.52 -10.36
C HIS A 379 -3.55 -19.12 -10.70
N TYR A 380 -3.32 -18.36 -11.79
CA TYR A 380 -1.96 -17.96 -12.20
C TYR A 380 -1.27 -17.12 -11.13
N PHE A 381 -1.99 -16.22 -10.46
CA PHE A 381 -1.43 -15.39 -9.39
C PHE A 381 -1.11 -16.17 -8.12
N THR A 382 -1.95 -17.14 -7.73
CA THR A 382 -1.76 -17.93 -6.52
C THR A 382 -0.41 -18.66 -6.52
N ASN A 383 0.01 -19.16 -7.68
CA ASN A 383 1.25 -19.93 -7.81
C ASN A 383 2.52 -19.07 -7.77
N ILE A 384 2.41 -17.75 -7.92
CA ILE A 384 3.55 -16.82 -7.85
C ILE A 384 3.60 -16.01 -6.55
N GLU A 385 2.56 -16.07 -5.72
CA GLU A 385 2.33 -15.20 -4.58
C GLU A 385 3.46 -15.23 -3.53
N LYS A 386 4.03 -16.42 -3.28
CA LYS A 386 5.07 -16.63 -2.26
C LYS A 386 6.47 -16.77 -2.86
N LYS A 387 6.65 -16.42 -4.15
CA LYS A 387 7.93 -16.63 -4.83
C LYS A 387 8.80 -15.38 -4.76
N TYR A 388 10.07 -15.61 -4.40
CA TYR A 388 11.12 -14.59 -4.34
C TYR A 388 12.33 -15.05 -5.16
N LEU A 389 12.98 -14.10 -5.84
CA LEU A 389 14.28 -14.28 -6.48
C LEU A 389 15.33 -13.59 -5.62
N LYS A 390 16.42 -14.28 -5.32
CA LYS A 390 17.59 -13.70 -4.65
C LYS A 390 18.66 -13.46 -5.70
N ILE A 391 18.90 -12.22 -6.08
CA ILE A 391 19.92 -11.83 -7.06
C ILE A 391 20.95 -10.97 -6.35
N GLY A 392 22.12 -11.53 -6.06
CA GLY A 392 23.12 -10.88 -5.21
C GLY A 392 22.58 -10.64 -3.79
N THR A 393 22.50 -9.39 -3.38
CA THR A 393 21.92 -8.95 -2.08
C THR A 393 20.42 -8.69 -2.14
N ASP A 394 19.84 -8.58 -3.35
CA ASP A 394 18.46 -8.13 -3.55
C ASP A 394 17.47 -9.31 -3.53
N PHE A 395 16.37 -9.11 -2.79
CA PHE A 395 15.22 -10.01 -2.80
C PHE A 395 14.09 -9.40 -3.62
N ILE A 396 13.78 -10.01 -4.76
CA ILE A 396 12.72 -9.55 -5.66
C ILE A 396 11.48 -10.41 -5.42
N ASN A 397 10.39 -9.78 -4.98
CA ASN A 397 9.10 -10.42 -4.89
C ASN A 397 8.49 -10.57 -6.30
N VAL A 398 8.29 -11.82 -6.74
CA VAL A 398 7.80 -12.12 -8.10
C VAL A 398 6.38 -11.59 -8.31
N TYR A 399 5.49 -11.80 -7.34
CA TYR A 399 4.11 -11.34 -7.42
C TYR A 399 4.01 -9.82 -7.58
N ASN A 400 4.72 -9.08 -6.74
CA ASN A 400 4.73 -7.62 -6.81
C ASN A 400 5.29 -7.11 -8.14
N SER A 401 6.37 -7.72 -8.64
CA SER A 401 6.97 -7.34 -9.92
C SER A 401 6.03 -7.59 -11.10
N VAL A 402 5.31 -8.71 -11.09
CA VAL A 402 4.31 -9.02 -12.13
C VAL A 402 3.16 -8.04 -12.10
N LEU A 403 2.62 -7.74 -10.90
CA LEU A 403 1.52 -6.78 -10.78
C LEU A 403 1.95 -5.34 -11.12
N ASP A 404 3.16 -4.94 -10.75
CA ASP A 404 3.67 -3.63 -11.14
C ASP A 404 3.75 -3.49 -12.67
N ASN A 405 4.26 -4.50 -13.37
CA ASN A 405 4.28 -4.50 -14.83
C ASN A 405 2.87 -4.43 -15.43
N ILE A 406 1.89 -5.17 -14.87
CA ILE A 406 0.49 -5.11 -15.32
C ILE A 406 -0.07 -3.69 -15.16
N LEU A 407 0.08 -3.11 -13.98
CA LEU A 407 -0.43 -1.77 -13.66
C LEU A 407 0.25 -0.67 -14.47
N MET A 408 1.54 -0.87 -14.83
CA MET A 408 2.29 0.03 -15.69
C MET A 408 2.16 -0.31 -17.19
N ARG A 409 1.32 -1.30 -17.56
CA ARG A 409 1.13 -1.78 -18.94
C ARG A 409 2.44 -2.19 -19.62
N ARG A 410 3.38 -2.74 -18.84
CA ARG A 410 4.65 -3.27 -19.33
C ARG A 410 4.53 -4.76 -19.65
N SER A 411 5.22 -5.19 -20.68
CA SER A 411 5.35 -6.62 -20.99
C SER A 411 6.13 -7.35 -19.90
N GLN A 412 5.72 -8.60 -19.61
CA GLN A 412 6.41 -9.48 -18.67
C GLN A 412 7.65 -10.16 -19.26
N TYR A 413 7.89 -10.11 -20.57
CA TYR A 413 8.96 -10.88 -21.19
C TYR A 413 10.34 -10.57 -20.60
N ASN A 414 10.67 -9.30 -20.36
CA ASN A 414 11.93 -8.92 -19.72
C ASN A 414 12.07 -9.51 -18.31
N PHE A 415 10.96 -9.61 -17.59
CA PHE A 415 10.94 -10.21 -16.25
C PHE A 415 11.02 -11.75 -16.33
N ILE A 416 10.34 -12.36 -17.30
CA ILE A 416 10.45 -13.80 -17.60
C ILE A 416 11.90 -14.17 -17.92
N ASP A 417 12.59 -13.39 -18.77
CA ASP A 417 14.00 -13.60 -19.10
C ASP A 417 14.90 -13.54 -17.85
N LYS A 418 14.63 -12.58 -16.95
CA LYS A 418 15.34 -12.47 -15.68
C LYS A 418 15.11 -13.68 -14.79
N CYS A 419 13.87 -14.16 -14.69
CA CYS A 419 13.52 -15.36 -13.95
C CYS A 419 14.19 -16.62 -14.54
N LEU A 420 14.17 -16.78 -15.87
CA LEU A 420 14.81 -17.90 -16.56
C LEU A 420 16.33 -17.89 -16.34
N LYS A 421 16.98 -16.74 -16.50
CA LYS A 421 18.42 -16.59 -16.23
C LYS A 421 18.76 -16.96 -14.78
N TYR A 422 17.95 -16.54 -13.81
CA TYR A 422 18.12 -16.93 -12.42
C TYR A 422 17.98 -18.43 -12.21
N GLU A 423 16.93 -19.06 -12.75
CA GLU A 423 16.68 -20.50 -12.59
C GLU A 423 17.80 -21.39 -13.18
N PHE A 424 18.50 -20.91 -14.22
CA PHE A 424 19.67 -21.59 -14.79
C PHE A 424 21.00 -21.11 -14.17
N SER A 425 20.99 -20.18 -13.23
CA SER A 425 22.19 -19.68 -12.57
C SER A 425 22.65 -20.60 -11.45
N GLN A 426 23.90 -20.39 -10.98
CA GLN A 426 24.42 -21.08 -9.78
C GLN A 426 23.84 -20.55 -8.48
N GLU A 427 23.28 -19.33 -8.50
CA GLU A 427 22.69 -18.66 -7.33
C GLU A 427 21.33 -19.25 -6.94
N CYS A 428 20.66 -19.95 -7.87
CA CYS A 428 19.38 -20.59 -7.56
C CYS A 428 19.57 -21.79 -6.63
N GLU A 429 18.97 -21.74 -5.45
CA GLU A 429 19.02 -22.84 -4.47
C GLU A 429 18.19 -24.05 -4.97
N LYS A 430 18.68 -25.28 -4.76
CA LYS A 430 18.05 -26.52 -5.23
C LYS A 430 16.54 -26.64 -4.90
N LYS A 431 16.13 -26.16 -3.73
CA LYS A 431 14.72 -26.23 -3.27
C LYS A 431 13.80 -25.18 -3.89
N SER A 432 14.34 -24.11 -4.47
CA SER A 432 13.55 -23.01 -5.06
C SER A 432 13.39 -23.10 -6.57
N CYS A 433 14.15 -23.98 -7.25
CA CYS A 433 14.12 -24.12 -8.69
C CYS A 433 12.83 -24.77 -9.18
N ASN A 434 11.89 -23.94 -9.61
CA ASN A 434 10.60 -24.39 -10.14
C ASN A 434 10.21 -23.56 -11.37
N TYR A 435 10.10 -24.20 -12.52
CA TYR A 435 9.66 -23.56 -13.76
C TYR A 435 8.19 -23.14 -13.76
N GLY A 436 7.37 -23.73 -12.88
CA GLY A 436 5.91 -23.56 -12.89
C GLY A 436 5.45 -22.13 -12.67
N TYR A 437 6.15 -21.36 -11.81
CA TYR A 437 5.82 -19.96 -11.60
C TYR A 437 6.11 -19.11 -12.85
N ILE A 438 7.19 -19.41 -13.60
CA ILE A 438 7.51 -18.69 -14.84
C ILE A 438 6.47 -18.99 -15.93
N LYS A 439 6.00 -20.24 -16.00
CA LYS A 439 4.89 -20.60 -16.89
C LYS A 439 3.63 -19.81 -16.59
N ASN A 440 3.31 -19.59 -15.30
CA ASN A 440 2.19 -18.74 -14.92
C ASN A 440 2.39 -17.27 -15.30
N ILE A 441 3.62 -16.74 -15.19
CA ILE A 441 3.93 -15.38 -15.65
C ILE A 441 3.75 -15.27 -17.18
N LEU A 442 4.19 -16.28 -17.93
CA LEU A 442 3.98 -16.33 -19.38
C LEU A 442 2.50 -16.39 -19.76
N ASN A 443 1.70 -17.17 -19.04
CA ASN A 443 0.26 -17.22 -19.24
C ASN A 443 -0.41 -15.86 -18.90
N ILE A 444 0.06 -15.17 -17.86
CA ILE A 444 -0.38 -13.81 -17.54
C ILE A 444 -0.03 -12.85 -18.69
N GLU A 445 1.21 -12.89 -19.22
CA GLU A 445 1.63 -12.06 -20.35
C GLU A 445 0.70 -12.25 -21.55
N ILE A 446 0.43 -13.48 -21.93
CA ILE A 446 -0.45 -13.81 -23.07
C ILE A 446 -1.88 -13.30 -22.84
N ASN A 447 -2.42 -13.41 -21.63
CA ASN A 447 -3.76 -12.89 -21.31
C ASN A 447 -3.83 -11.36 -21.34
N PHE A 448 -2.79 -10.68 -20.87
CA PHE A 448 -2.79 -9.22 -20.80
C PHE A 448 -2.44 -8.56 -22.12
N ASN A 449 -1.44 -9.07 -22.81
CA ASN A 449 -0.86 -8.44 -24.00
C ASN A 449 -1.16 -9.21 -25.29
N GLY A 450 -1.75 -10.41 -25.22
CA GLY A 450 -2.06 -11.23 -26.38
C GLY A 450 -3.12 -10.61 -27.29
N GLY A 451 -2.78 -10.53 -28.59
CA GLY A 451 -3.65 -9.99 -29.63
C GLY A 451 -3.75 -8.47 -29.67
N SER A 452 -4.06 -7.94 -30.87
CA SER A 452 -4.22 -6.50 -31.09
C SER A 452 -5.36 -5.91 -30.28
N ALA A 453 -5.21 -4.66 -29.80
CA ALA A 453 -6.25 -3.89 -29.13
C ALA A 453 -7.51 -3.68 -30.00
N ILE A 454 -7.37 -3.79 -31.33
CA ILE A 454 -8.45 -3.59 -32.31
C ILE A 454 -9.27 -4.87 -32.55
N MET A 455 -8.82 -6.03 -32.05
CA MET A 455 -9.54 -7.28 -32.23
C MET A 455 -10.88 -7.30 -31.47
N GLU A 456 -11.93 -7.82 -32.11
CA GLU A 456 -13.19 -8.13 -31.44
C GLU A 456 -12.96 -9.13 -30.28
N LYS A 457 -13.70 -8.96 -29.20
CA LYS A 457 -13.51 -9.70 -27.93
C LYS A 457 -13.47 -11.23 -28.12
N GLU A 458 -14.34 -11.80 -28.95
CA GLU A 458 -14.38 -13.24 -29.22
C GLU A 458 -13.19 -13.73 -30.05
N LYS A 459 -12.81 -12.97 -31.06
CA LYS A 459 -11.61 -13.28 -31.88
C LYS A 459 -10.34 -13.20 -31.03
N LYS A 460 -10.25 -12.21 -30.15
CA LYS A 460 -9.14 -12.06 -29.21
C LYS A 460 -9.02 -13.25 -28.25
N LYS A 461 -10.14 -13.69 -27.68
CA LYS A 461 -10.18 -14.88 -26.81
C LYS A 461 -9.73 -16.14 -27.56
N SER A 462 -10.20 -16.33 -28.78
CA SER A 462 -9.78 -17.46 -29.65
C SER A 462 -8.27 -17.39 -29.95
N TYR A 463 -7.75 -16.21 -30.24
CA TYR A 463 -6.32 -15.99 -30.49
C TYR A 463 -5.47 -16.32 -29.26
N ILE A 464 -5.86 -15.82 -28.07
CA ILE A 464 -5.17 -16.11 -26.80
C ILE A 464 -5.13 -17.62 -26.53
N ASN A 465 -6.25 -18.34 -26.70
CA ASN A 465 -6.32 -19.78 -26.52
C ASN A 465 -5.39 -20.53 -27.50
N ASN A 466 -5.35 -20.09 -28.76
CA ASN A 466 -4.44 -20.65 -29.76
C ASN A 466 -2.98 -20.43 -29.35
N LEU A 467 -2.63 -19.23 -28.91
CA LEU A 467 -1.28 -18.91 -28.46
C LEU A 467 -0.86 -19.74 -27.25
N MET A 468 -1.75 -19.93 -26.27
CA MET A 468 -1.50 -20.81 -25.13
C MET A 468 -1.31 -22.27 -25.54
N THR A 469 -2.05 -22.75 -26.53
CA THR A 469 -1.88 -24.09 -27.09
C THR A 469 -0.49 -24.22 -27.72
N LYS A 470 -0.04 -23.23 -28.49
CA LYS A 470 1.32 -23.20 -29.09
C LYS A 470 2.42 -23.21 -28.02
N VAL A 471 2.24 -22.46 -26.92
CA VAL A 471 3.17 -22.48 -25.77
C VAL A 471 3.26 -23.89 -25.17
N ASN A 472 2.14 -24.57 -24.98
CA ASN A 472 2.13 -25.92 -24.40
C ASN A 472 2.80 -26.93 -25.34
N ILE A 473 2.58 -26.84 -26.65
CA ILE A 473 3.26 -27.68 -27.64
C ILE A 473 4.78 -27.40 -27.61
N ALA A 474 5.17 -26.14 -27.63
CA ALA A 474 6.59 -25.74 -27.56
C ALA A 474 7.26 -26.22 -26.27
N PHE A 475 6.52 -26.17 -25.14
CA PHE A 475 6.99 -26.69 -23.86
C PHE A 475 7.28 -28.21 -23.92
N GLU A 476 6.38 -29.02 -24.47
CA GLU A 476 6.62 -30.47 -24.62
C GLU A 476 7.77 -30.76 -25.58
N VAL A 477 7.92 -29.96 -26.64
CA VAL A 477 9.06 -30.02 -27.56
C VAL A 477 10.38 -29.72 -26.86
N GLY A 478 10.40 -28.68 -25.99
CA GLY A 478 11.58 -28.33 -25.18
C GLY A 478 11.93 -29.42 -24.16
N LYS A 479 10.94 -30.04 -23.55
CA LYS A 479 11.11 -31.17 -22.64
C LYS A 479 11.69 -32.40 -23.35
N SER A 480 11.21 -32.72 -24.55
CA SER A 480 11.75 -33.80 -25.36
C SER A 480 13.20 -33.52 -25.75
N MET A 481 13.51 -32.28 -26.09
CA MET A 481 14.90 -31.90 -26.42
C MET A 481 15.82 -31.99 -25.20
N ARG A 482 15.37 -31.63 -23.99
CA ARG A 482 16.12 -31.84 -22.75
C ARG A 482 16.50 -33.32 -22.58
N ILE A 483 15.54 -34.21 -22.81
CA ILE A 483 15.79 -35.66 -22.72
C ILE A 483 16.83 -36.09 -23.77
N SER A 484 16.74 -35.61 -24.99
CA SER A 484 17.70 -35.94 -26.07
C SER A 484 19.12 -35.45 -25.75
N ILE A 485 19.25 -34.28 -25.09
CA ILE A 485 20.58 -33.73 -24.74
C ILE A 485 21.20 -34.43 -23.53
N LEU A 486 20.37 -34.72 -22.48
CA LEU A 486 20.85 -35.13 -21.17
C LEU A 486 20.59 -36.61 -20.83
N GLY A 487 19.91 -37.35 -21.74
CA GLY A 487 19.51 -38.75 -21.55
C GLY A 487 18.23 -38.96 -20.76
N GLU A 488 17.79 -40.23 -20.59
CA GLU A 488 16.48 -40.59 -19.99
C GLU A 488 16.30 -40.11 -18.53
N ASN A 489 17.37 -40.01 -17.78
CA ASN A 489 17.34 -39.53 -16.40
C ASN A 489 17.33 -38.00 -16.28
N ALA A 490 17.22 -37.27 -17.42
CA ALA A 490 17.23 -35.79 -17.46
C ALA A 490 16.14 -35.13 -16.65
N LEU A 491 15.03 -35.85 -16.37
CA LEU A 491 13.87 -35.33 -15.67
C LEU A 491 13.94 -35.51 -14.15
N ASN A 492 14.90 -36.31 -13.64
CA ASN A 492 14.95 -36.72 -12.25
C ASN A 492 15.96 -35.94 -11.39
N ASP A 493 16.89 -35.18 -11.99
CA ASP A 493 17.87 -34.39 -11.24
C ASP A 493 18.27 -33.09 -11.96
N SER A 494 18.53 -32.05 -11.18
CA SER A 494 18.38 -30.70 -11.72
C SER A 494 19.66 -29.90 -11.98
N LYS A 495 20.59 -29.80 -11.01
CA LYS A 495 21.60 -28.71 -11.09
C LYS A 495 22.80 -28.98 -12.00
N GLU A 496 23.37 -30.16 -11.94
CA GLU A 496 24.53 -30.49 -12.81
C GLU A 496 24.13 -30.56 -14.28
N LYS A 497 22.92 -31.07 -14.54
CA LYS A 497 22.35 -31.18 -15.89
C LYS A 497 21.90 -29.82 -16.43
N ASP A 498 21.39 -28.92 -15.58
CA ASP A 498 21.09 -27.55 -15.99
C ASP A 498 22.34 -26.76 -16.37
N ASN A 499 23.46 -27.00 -15.70
CA ASN A 499 24.75 -26.39 -16.08
C ASN A 499 25.19 -26.76 -17.48
N SER A 500 24.93 -27.99 -17.94
CA SER A 500 25.24 -28.43 -19.31
C SER A 500 24.39 -27.73 -20.35
N LEU A 501 23.14 -27.41 -20.05
CA LEU A 501 22.22 -26.67 -20.91
C LEU A 501 22.41 -25.17 -20.88
N ARG A 502 23.11 -24.65 -19.88
CA ARG A 502 23.16 -23.21 -19.55
C ARG A 502 23.57 -22.36 -20.74
N GLY A 503 24.65 -22.69 -21.40
CA GLY A 503 25.13 -21.93 -22.57
C GLY A 503 24.11 -21.88 -23.71
N TYR A 504 23.49 -23.02 -24.01
CA TYR A 504 22.43 -23.11 -25.01
C TYR A 504 21.21 -22.26 -24.64
N VAL A 505 20.73 -22.40 -23.40
CA VAL A 505 19.56 -21.68 -22.93
C VAL A 505 19.80 -20.17 -22.87
N TYR A 506 20.96 -19.72 -22.37
CA TYR A 506 21.29 -18.29 -22.34
C TYR A 506 21.33 -17.68 -23.75
N ARG A 507 21.84 -18.41 -24.72
CA ARG A 507 21.80 -17.99 -26.12
C ARG A 507 20.37 -17.83 -26.62
N LEU A 508 19.49 -18.82 -26.37
CA LEU A 508 18.08 -18.77 -26.76
C LEU A 508 17.33 -17.62 -26.10
N ILE A 509 17.54 -17.40 -24.77
CA ILE A 509 16.92 -16.27 -24.04
C ILE A 509 17.32 -14.94 -24.68
N ASN A 510 18.61 -14.74 -24.98
CA ASN A 510 19.07 -13.49 -25.55
C ASN A 510 18.47 -13.25 -26.95
N LEU A 511 18.39 -14.28 -27.77
CA LEU A 511 17.79 -14.19 -29.12
C LEU A 511 16.27 -13.94 -29.06
N ALA A 512 15.58 -14.59 -28.14
CA ALA A 512 14.17 -14.35 -27.89
C ALA A 512 13.89 -12.92 -27.36
N SER A 513 14.75 -12.42 -26.48
CA SER A 513 14.66 -11.07 -25.92
C SER A 513 14.81 -9.98 -26.97
N VAL A 514 15.75 -10.14 -27.91
CA VAL A 514 15.99 -9.19 -29.00
C VAL A 514 14.98 -9.35 -30.15
N GLY A 515 14.28 -10.50 -30.22
CA GLY A 515 13.36 -10.80 -31.32
C GLY A 515 14.06 -11.30 -32.59
N ASP A 516 15.29 -11.82 -32.50
CA ASP A 516 16.03 -12.34 -33.63
C ASP A 516 15.59 -13.77 -34.00
N ILE A 517 14.51 -13.83 -34.76
CA ILE A 517 13.91 -15.10 -35.21
C ILE A 517 14.90 -15.91 -36.05
N SER A 518 15.65 -15.25 -36.91
CA SER A 518 16.56 -15.95 -37.85
C SER A 518 17.68 -16.66 -37.09
N GLN A 519 18.36 -15.99 -36.18
CA GLN A 519 19.44 -16.63 -35.41
C GLN A 519 18.90 -17.63 -34.37
N PHE A 520 17.68 -17.38 -33.83
CA PHE A 520 17.02 -18.36 -32.99
C PHE A 520 16.77 -19.66 -33.75
N MET A 521 16.19 -19.57 -34.95
CA MET A 521 15.92 -20.73 -35.80
C MET A 521 17.20 -21.43 -36.27
N ASP A 522 18.26 -20.68 -36.61
CA ASP A 522 19.56 -21.28 -36.92
C ASP A 522 20.13 -22.09 -35.75
N THR A 523 19.99 -21.55 -34.54
CA THR A 523 20.40 -22.24 -33.31
C THR A 523 19.59 -23.53 -33.09
N ILE A 524 18.26 -23.48 -33.28
CA ILE A 524 17.39 -24.67 -33.22
C ILE A 524 17.78 -25.70 -34.27
N LEU A 525 17.93 -25.29 -35.56
CA LEU A 525 18.28 -26.14 -36.67
C LEU A 525 19.59 -26.90 -36.42
N ARG A 526 20.64 -26.20 -35.99
CA ARG A 526 21.94 -26.80 -35.68
C ARG A 526 21.84 -27.81 -34.52
N THR A 527 21.06 -27.47 -33.50
CA THR A 527 20.90 -28.35 -32.33
C THR A 527 20.17 -29.63 -32.74
N TYR A 528 19.02 -29.52 -33.42
CA TYR A 528 18.26 -30.69 -33.87
C TYR A 528 19.05 -31.56 -34.82
N SER A 529 19.76 -30.95 -35.79
CA SER A 529 20.63 -31.68 -36.73
C SER A 529 21.78 -32.38 -36.01
N GLY A 530 22.39 -31.75 -35.00
CA GLY A 530 23.47 -32.34 -34.21
C GLY A 530 23.06 -33.58 -33.40
N TYR A 531 21.78 -33.69 -33.06
CA TYR A 531 21.20 -34.86 -32.38
C TYR A 531 20.46 -35.81 -33.33
N GLY A 532 20.48 -35.56 -34.64
CA GLY A 532 19.81 -36.40 -35.64
C GLY A 532 18.29 -36.39 -35.52
N LEU A 533 17.70 -35.32 -35.01
CA LEU A 533 16.27 -35.18 -34.75
C LEU A 533 15.56 -34.36 -35.82
N THR A 534 14.29 -34.71 -36.08
CA THR A 534 13.42 -33.93 -36.97
C THR A 534 12.96 -32.66 -36.26
N ILE A 535 12.97 -31.54 -36.98
CA ILE A 535 12.53 -30.24 -36.43
C ILE A 535 11.02 -30.24 -36.30
N PRO A 536 10.47 -29.97 -35.10
CA PRO A 536 9.03 -29.89 -34.89
C PRO A 536 8.35 -28.75 -35.64
N ASP A 537 7.15 -29.03 -36.18
CA ASP A 537 6.38 -28.08 -36.99
C ASP A 537 6.03 -26.78 -36.27
N ILE A 538 5.95 -26.79 -34.93
CA ILE A 538 5.61 -25.61 -34.14
C ILE A 538 6.56 -24.41 -34.39
N PHE A 539 7.81 -24.68 -34.79
CA PHE A 539 8.78 -23.63 -35.07
C PHE A 539 8.48 -22.85 -36.36
N LYS A 540 7.68 -23.40 -37.28
CA LYS A 540 7.20 -22.66 -38.46
C LYS A 540 6.35 -21.46 -38.06
N ASP A 541 5.63 -21.57 -36.95
CA ASP A 541 4.75 -20.54 -36.45
C ASP A 541 5.51 -19.33 -35.86
N CYS A 542 6.82 -19.48 -35.59
CA CYS A 542 7.66 -18.36 -35.14
C CYS A 542 7.71 -17.19 -36.14
N TYR A 543 7.43 -17.46 -37.41
CA TYR A 543 7.42 -16.44 -38.47
C TYR A 543 6.08 -15.73 -38.65
N GLN A 544 5.03 -16.11 -37.90
CA GLN A 544 3.69 -15.50 -38.01
C GLN A 544 3.64 -14.09 -37.43
N SER A 545 4.23 -13.87 -36.24
CA SER A 545 4.34 -12.59 -35.58
C SER A 545 5.42 -12.63 -34.50
N GLU A 546 5.92 -11.44 -34.09
CA GLU A 546 6.86 -11.30 -32.97
C GLU A 546 6.28 -11.86 -31.67
N GLU A 547 5.00 -11.65 -31.44
CA GLU A 547 4.28 -12.15 -30.27
C GLU A 547 4.24 -13.69 -30.26
N THR A 548 3.88 -14.30 -31.38
CA THR A 548 3.85 -15.76 -31.52
C THR A 548 5.26 -16.34 -31.34
N PHE A 549 6.26 -15.69 -31.92
CA PHE A 549 7.66 -16.08 -31.73
C PHE A 549 8.07 -16.07 -30.26
N LYS A 550 7.86 -14.95 -29.56
CA LYS A 550 8.21 -14.84 -28.14
C LYS A 550 7.51 -15.89 -27.29
N ALA A 551 6.23 -16.13 -27.52
CA ALA A 551 5.46 -17.13 -26.80
C ALA A 551 6.02 -18.56 -27.03
N ILE A 552 6.28 -18.95 -28.27
CA ILE A 552 6.84 -20.26 -28.61
C ILE A 552 8.27 -20.42 -28.07
N ALA A 553 9.13 -19.40 -28.23
CA ALA A 553 10.51 -19.41 -27.76
C ALA A 553 10.57 -19.60 -26.22
N HIS A 554 9.79 -18.83 -25.45
CA HIS A 554 9.75 -18.96 -24.00
C HIS A 554 9.10 -20.28 -23.57
N GLY A 555 8.04 -20.76 -24.26
CA GLY A 555 7.48 -22.08 -24.04
C GLY A 555 8.51 -23.19 -24.20
N TYR A 556 9.29 -23.15 -25.27
CA TYR A 556 10.38 -24.10 -25.53
C TYR A 556 11.47 -24.06 -24.45
N ILE A 557 11.93 -22.85 -24.08
CA ILE A 557 12.95 -22.67 -23.04
C ILE A 557 12.47 -23.19 -21.68
N LEU A 558 11.18 -22.99 -21.35
CA LEU A 558 10.56 -23.55 -20.14
C LEU A 558 10.55 -25.08 -20.16
N GLY A 559 10.33 -25.69 -21.33
CA GLY A 559 10.43 -27.14 -21.52
C GLY A 559 11.84 -27.67 -21.25
N LEU A 560 12.88 -26.94 -21.67
CA LEU A 560 14.27 -27.26 -21.36
C LEU A 560 14.59 -27.23 -19.87
N LYS A 561 13.80 -26.50 -19.05
CA LYS A 561 13.94 -26.42 -17.59
C LYS A 561 13.13 -27.49 -16.85
N TYR A 562 12.27 -28.22 -17.53
CA TYR A 562 11.35 -29.15 -16.89
C TYR A 562 12.07 -30.26 -16.10
N VAL A 563 11.72 -30.39 -14.83
CA VAL A 563 12.13 -31.47 -13.92
C VAL A 563 10.90 -32.03 -13.22
N LYS A 564 10.79 -33.36 -13.12
CA LYS A 564 9.72 -33.98 -12.33
C LYS A 564 9.95 -33.72 -10.86
N TYR A 565 8.96 -33.16 -10.17
CA TYR A 565 8.96 -33.09 -8.70
C TYR A 565 8.78 -34.51 -8.13
N GLN A 566 9.77 -34.98 -7.39
CA GLN A 566 9.53 -36.06 -6.43
C GLN A 566 8.87 -35.41 -5.21
N LYS A 567 7.62 -35.80 -4.88
CA LYS A 567 7.04 -35.53 -3.58
C LYS A 567 7.96 -36.17 -2.54
N ASP A 568 8.56 -35.37 -1.67
CA ASP A 568 9.21 -35.88 -0.48
C ASP A 568 8.15 -36.59 0.37
N ASN A 569 8.21 -37.93 0.43
CA ASN A 569 7.37 -38.79 1.28
C ASN A 569 7.75 -38.72 2.77
N ASN A 570 8.35 -37.62 3.24
CA ASN A 570 8.86 -37.49 4.61
C ASN A 570 7.94 -36.70 5.56
N ASN A 571 6.64 -36.57 5.28
CA ASN A 571 5.70 -35.92 6.20
C ASN A 571 4.52 -36.81 6.65
N GLU A 572 4.67 -38.16 6.69
CA GLU A 572 3.65 -39.04 7.26
C GLU A 572 3.98 -39.67 8.63
N ASP A 573 5.11 -39.31 9.27
CA ASP A 573 5.47 -39.91 10.58
C ASP A 573 5.46 -38.89 11.74
N ASN A 574 4.42 -38.05 11.88
CA ASN A 574 4.19 -37.31 13.13
C ASN A 574 2.71 -36.93 13.36
N GLN A 575 1.79 -37.89 13.14
CA GLN A 575 0.46 -37.87 13.76
C GLN A 575 0.09 -39.26 14.22
N GLY A 576 0.70 -39.72 15.27
CA GLY A 576 0.38 -40.95 15.94
C GLY A 576 0.91 -40.94 17.36
N GLY A 577 0.05 -40.61 18.31
CA GLY A 577 0.35 -40.79 19.74
C GLY A 577 -0.08 -39.63 20.63
N GLN A 578 -1.30 -39.55 21.10
CA GLN A 578 -1.78 -40.00 22.36
C GLN A 578 -3.14 -39.35 22.69
N ASN A 579 -4.20 -40.07 22.44
CA ASN A 579 -5.35 -40.00 23.32
C ASN A 579 -5.14 -41.11 24.37
N ASN A 580 -5.03 -40.70 25.64
CA ASN A 580 -5.60 -41.43 26.80
C ASN A 580 -5.11 -40.78 28.11
N GLY A 581 -6.06 -40.34 28.92
CA GLY A 581 -5.88 -39.95 30.32
C GLY A 581 -6.48 -38.63 30.65
#